data_ecb1ad4a7ac28bfcff4da552fc12afd9
#
_entry.id   ecb1ad4a7ac28bfcff4da552fc12afd9
#
_cell.length_a   1.000
_cell.length_b   1.000
_cell.length_c   1.000
_cell.angle_alpha   90.00
_cell.angle_beta   90.00
_cell.angle_gamma   90.00
#
_symmetry.space_group_name_H-M   'P 1'
#
loop_
_entity.id
_entity.type
_entity.pdbx_description
1 polymer ?
#
loop_
_entity_poly.entity_id
_entity_poly.type
_entity_poly.pdbx_seq_one_letter_code
_entity_poly.pdbx_strand_id
1 'polypeptide(L)'
;SHRVEFNDICEVLSGILESNILVISQKGKILGAASYSGIDKIGELITADTGGFVDNMLNERLLGVLSTKENVNLLTLGFSGGSERKFKALIAPVDIAGERLGTLFIYKCVADYDIDDIILCEYGATVVGLEMMSSVNNENAEDERKKKIVKSAIKTLSASELQAVKAVFAHMDGMDGILVASRIADDTGITRSVIVNAPVSYTHLRAHETLMNL
;
A
#
# COMPACT_ATOMS: atom_id res chain seq x y z
N SER A 1 -9.08 3.85 19.62
CA SER A 1 -7.89 4.53 19.11
C SER A 1 -8.18 4.86 17.67
N HIS A 2 -8.35 6.15 17.35
CA HIS A 2 -8.55 6.61 15.98
C HIS A 2 -7.24 6.32 15.23
N ARG A 3 -7.29 5.51 14.20
CA ARG A 3 -6.14 5.29 13.30
C ARG A 3 -6.02 6.55 12.44
N VAL A 4 -4.89 7.23 12.52
CA VAL A 4 -4.59 8.35 11.65
C VAL A 4 -4.35 7.77 10.25
N GLU A 5 -5.12 8.22 9.28
CA GLU A 5 -4.94 7.81 7.89
C GLU A 5 -3.94 8.74 7.20
N PHE A 6 -3.25 8.26 6.16
CA PHE A 6 -2.30 9.10 5.40
C PHE A 6 -2.97 10.34 4.80
N ASN A 7 -4.24 10.23 4.43
CA ASN A 7 -5.00 11.37 3.93
C ASN A 7 -5.18 12.46 4.99
N ASP A 8 -5.43 12.09 6.26
CA ASP A 8 -5.57 13.06 7.37
C ASP A 8 -4.27 13.86 7.54
N ILE A 9 -3.11 13.17 7.47
CA ILE A 9 -1.80 13.84 7.53
C ILE A 9 -1.62 14.79 6.35
N CYS A 10 -1.98 14.34 5.13
CA CYS A 10 -1.90 15.17 3.93
C CYS A 10 -2.80 16.39 4.02
N GLU A 11 -4.02 16.25 4.52
CA GLU A 11 -4.97 17.37 4.67
C GLU A 11 -4.45 18.44 5.64
N VAL A 12 -3.92 18.02 6.79
CA VAL A 12 -3.33 18.95 7.76
C VAL A 12 -2.13 19.69 7.16
N LEU A 13 -1.20 18.97 6.53
CA LEU A 13 -0.03 19.58 5.89
C LEU A 13 -0.44 20.49 4.73
N SER A 14 -1.42 20.09 3.92
CA SER A 14 -1.94 20.89 2.80
C SER A 14 -2.51 22.22 3.27
N GLY A 15 -3.28 22.22 4.36
CA GLY A 15 -3.84 23.44 4.93
C GLY A 15 -2.80 24.40 5.49
N ILE A 16 -1.71 23.89 6.07
CA ILE A 16 -0.66 24.74 6.67
C ILE A 16 0.33 25.25 5.60
N LEU A 17 0.77 24.36 4.68
CA LEU A 17 1.75 24.69 3.63
C LEU A 17 1.12 25.35 2.40
N GLU A 18 -0.21 25.46 2.36
CA GLU A 18 -0.95 25.98 1.22
C GLU A 18 -0.54 25.30 -0.10
N SER A 19 -0.44 23.99 -0.08
CA SER A 19 0.19 23.19 -1.12
C SER A 19 -0.57 21.89 -1.38
N ASN A 20 -0.43 21.33 -2.58
CA ASN A 20 -0.83 19.96 -2.85
C ASN A 20 0.19 18.98 -2.26
N ILE A 21 -0.29 17.90 -1.67
CA ILE A 21 0.54 16.93 -0.93
C ILE A 21 0.30 15.52 -1.45
N LEU A 22 1.37 14.75 -1.60
CA LEU A 22 1.35 13.33 -1.89
C LEU A 22 2.30 12.58 -0.96
N VAL A 23 1.82 11.50 -0.38
CA VAL A 23 2.62 10.49 0.31
C VAL A 23 2.80 9.32 -0.62
N ILE A 24 4.03 9.05 -1.03
CA ILE A 24 4.38 8.03 -2.01
C ILE A 24 5.22 6.95 -1.33
N SER A 25 4.82 5.69 -1.45
CA SER A 25 5.60 4.55 -0.92
C SER A 25 6.89 4.35 -1.73
N GLN A 26 7.83 3.57 -1.21
CA GLN A 26 9.05 3.17 -1.92
C GLN A 26 8.75 2.52 -3.29
N LYS A 27 7.62 1.83 -3.44
CA LYS A 27 7.18 1.20 -4.70
C LYS A 27 6.42 2.15 -5.64
N GLY A 28 6.34 3.43 -5.32
CA GLY A 28 5.63 4.42 -6.13
C GLY A 28 4.11 4.45 -5.94
N LYS A 29 3.55 3.71 -4.98
CA LYS A 29 2.12 3.76 -4.68
C LYS A 29 1.77 5.01 -3.87
N ILE A 30 0.71 5.71 -4.25
CA ILE A 30 0.18 6.86 -3.53
C ILE A 30 -0.61 6.35 -2.33
N LEU A 31 -0.10 6.59 -1.12
CA LEU A 31 -0.70 6.17 0.15
C LEU A 31 -1.66 7.22 0.70
N GLY A 32 -1.41 8.48 0.42
CA GLY A 32 -2.25 9.60 0.80
C GLY A 32 -2.07 10.79 -0.12
N ALA A 33 -3.11 11.59 -0.27
CA ALA A 33 -3.12 12.79 -1.09
C ALA A 33 -4.03 13.85 -0.50
N ALA A 34 -3.65 15.13 -0.66
CA ALA A 34 -4.50 16.26 -0.40
C ALA A 34 -4.27 17.36 -1.44
N SER A 35 -5.32 18.06 -1.78
CA SER A 35 -5.28 19.17 -2.75
C SER A 35 -5.64 20.47 -2.06
N TYR A 36 -4.84 21.52 -2.27
CA TYR A 36 -5.13 22.86 -1.78
C TYR A 36 -5.94 23.64 -2.82
N SER A 37 -6.88 24.43 -2.36
CA SER A 37 -7.77 25.20 -3.22
C SER A 37 -6.98 26.16 -4.13
N GLY A 38 -7.29 26.15 -5.43
CA GLY A 38 -6.65 27.03 -6.43
C GLY A 38 -5.32 26.49 -6.98
N ILE A 39 -4.88 25.30 -6.59
CA ILE A 39 -3.70 24.65 -7.16
C ILE A 39 -4.15 23.46 -8.02
N ASP A 40 -3.83 23.53 -9.32
CA ASP A 40 -4.14 22.44 -10.25
C ASP A 40 -3.39 21.15 -9.87
N LYS A 41 -4.03 20.01 -10.08
CA LYS A 41 -3.37 18.71 -9.95
C LYS A 41 -2.41 18.48 -11.12
N ILE A 42 -1.24 17.94 -10.82
CA ILE A 42 -0.30 17.49 -11.83
C ILE A 42 -0.74 16.09 -12.28
N GLY A 43 -1.14 15.95 -13.56
CA GLY A 43 -1.69 14.69 -14.08
C GLY A 43 -0.76 13.90 -14.98
N GLU A 44 0.39 14.45 -15.38
CA GLU A 44 1.23 13.84 -16.41
C GLU A 44 1.96 12.57 -15.96
N LEU A 45 2.61 12.61 -14.80
CA LEU A 45 3.38 11.49 -14.24
C LEU A 45 2.74 10.88 -13.00
N ILE A 46 1.57 11.38 -12.61
CA ILE A 46 0.82 10.97 -11.44
C ILE A 46 -0.58 10.60 -11.89
N THR A 47 -0.84 9.32 -12.06
CA THR A 47 -2.02 8.82 -12.78
C THR A 47 -3.29 8.76 -11.94
N ALA A 48 -3.23 8.91 -10.62
CA ALA A 48 -4.41 8.73 -9.79
C ALA A 48 -4.32 9.42 -8.43
N ASP A 49 -5.47 9.51 -7.79
CA ASP A 49 -5.63 9.81 -6.37
C ASP A 49 -5.08 8.65 -5.50
N THR A 50 -5.33 8.68 -4.22
CA THR A 50 -4.89 7.64 -3.26
C THR A 50 -5.18 6.22 -3.78
N GLY A 51 -4.16 5.36 -3.75
CA GLY A 51 -4.20 3.99 -4.24
C GLY A 51 -3.62 3.79 -5.66
N GLY A 52 -3.44 4.87 -6.43
CA GLY A 52 -2.75 4.82 -7.72
C GLY A 52 -1.24 4.81 -7.58
N PHE A 53 -0.55 4.92 -8.71
CA PHE A 53 0.91 4.89 -8.77
C PHE A 53 1.43 6.11 -9.52
N VAL A 54 2.61 6.56 -9.15
CA VAL A 54 3.39 7.51 -9.94
C VAL A 54 4.16 6.76 -11.03
N ASP A 55 4.56 7.48 -12.09
CA ASP A 55 5.45 6.92 -13.12
C ASP A 55 6.74 6.36 -12.51
N ASN A 56 7.23 5.24 -13.05
CA ASN A 56 8.39 4.54 -12.50
C ASN A 56 9.66 5.40 -12.54
N MET A 57 9.90 6.16 -13.63
CA MET A 57 11.07 7.03 -13.73
C MET A 57 10.97 8.22 -12.77
N LEU A 58 9.77 8.75 -12.56
CA LEU A 58 9.54 9.75 -11.52
C LEU A 58 9.85 9.16 -10.14
N ASN A 59 9.35 7.97 -9.84
CA ASN A 59 9.61 7.33 -8.56
C ASN A 59 11.10 7.11 -8.30
N GLU A 60 11.86 6.63 -9.30
CA GLU A 60 13.31 6.48 -9.19
C GLU A 60 14.03 7.80 -8.91
N ARG A 61 13.62 8.89 -9.57
CA ARG A 61 14.18 10.23 -9.33
C ARG A 61 13.85 10.71 -7.91
N LEU A 62 12.64 10.49 -7.44
CA LEU A 62 12.24 10.83 -6.08
C LEU A 62 13.02 10.02 -5.04
N LEU A 63 13.23 8.73 -5.26
CA LEU A 63 14.05 7.89 -4.39
C LEU A 63 15.52 8.28 -4.38
N GLY A 64 16.01 8.88 -5.48
CA GLY A 64 17.35 9.46 -5.56
C GLY A 64 17.54 10.72 -4.71
N VAL A 65 16.49 11.31 -4.19
CA VAL A 65 16.55 12.45 -3.26
C VAL A 65 16.90 11.93 -1.86
N LEU A 66 18.13 12.18 -1.41
CA LEU A 66 18.68 11.66 -0.14
C LEU A 66 18.49 12.61 1.05
N SER A 67 18.16 13.87 0.79
CA SER A 67 17.85 14.88 1.80
C SER A 67 16.76 15.79 1.27
N THR A 68 16.05 16.46 2.16
CA THR A 68 15.01 17.43 1.78
C THR A 68 15.52 18.42 0.72
N LYS A 69 14.74 18.59 -0.34
CA LYS A 69 15.01 19.52 -1.44
C LYS A 69 13.85 20.49 -1.57
N GLU A 70 14.16 21.76 -1.43
CA GLU A 70 13.20 22.85 -1.56
C GLU A 70 13.23 23.46 -2.96
N ASN A 71 12.12 24.03 -3.35
CA ASN A 71 11.96 24.84 -4.57
C ASN A 71 12.42 24.14 -5.86
N VAL A 72 12.24 22.82 -5.89
CA VAL A 72 12.63 21.98 -7.04
C VAL A 72 11.70 22.29 -8.21
N ASN A 73 12.29 22.63 -9.38
CA ASN A 73 11.52 22.78 -10.60
C ASN A 73 11.07 21.40 -11.11
N LEU A 74 9.79 21.23 -11.38
CA LEU A 74 9.22 19.95 -11.83
C LEU A 74 9.81 19.45 -13.16
N LEU A 75 10.31 20.34 -14.02
CA LEU A 75 11.00 19.93 -15.24
C LEU A 75 12.22 19.03 -14.96
N THR A 76 12.92 19.25 -13.83
CA THR A 76 14.06 18.41 -13.44
C THR A 76 13.66 17.01 -13.02
N LEU A 77 12.38 16.83 -12.69
CA LEU A 77 11.77 15.53 -12.35
C LEU A 77 11.17 14.82 -13.55
N GLY A 78 11.20 15.44 -14.74
CA GLY A 78 10.76 14.86 -15.99
C GLY A 78 9.37 15.25 -16.45
N PHE A 79 8.75 16.22 -15.80
CA PHE A 79 7.51 16.81 -16.31
C PHE A 79 7.78 17.62 -17.58
N SER A 80 6.91 17.55 -18.59
CA SER A 80 7.23 18.04 -19.96
C SER A 80 7.04 19.53 -20.16
N GLY A 81 6.54 20.26 -19.19
CA GLY A 81 6.69 21.70 -19.17
C GLY A 81 5.57 22.56 -19.73
N GLY A 82 4.36 22.10 -19.76
CA GLY A 82 3.18 22.93 -20.01
C GLY A 82 2.88 23.87 -18.84
N SER A 83 1.75 23.69 -18.19
CA SER A 83 1.36 24.43 -16.98
C SER A 83 2.27 24.14 -15.78
N GLU A 84 3.00 23.02 -15.80
CA GLU A 84 3.88 22.52 -14.74
C GLU A 84 5.11 23.39 -14.50
N ARG A 85 5.50 24.23 -15.46
CA ARG A 85 6.65 25.17 -15.32
C ARG A 85 6.53 26.13 -14.14
N LYS A 86 5.32 26.44 -13.73
CA LYS A 86 5.04 27.37 -12.61
C LYS A 86 5.08 26.71 -11.25
N PHE A 87 5.11 25.36 -11.21
CA PHE A 87 5.12 24.63 -9.94
C PHE A 87 6.54 24.47 -9.39
N LYS A 88 6.65 24.62 -8.09
CA LYS A 88 7.83 24.29 -7.31
C LYS A 88 7.47 23.19 -6.33
N ALA A 89 8.38 22.26 -6.17
CA ALA A 89 8.23 21.15 -5.25
C ALA A 89 9.14 21.28 -4.03
N LEU A 90 8.63 20.81 -2.91
CA LEU A 90 9.36 20.51 -1.69
C LEU A 90 9.29 18.97 -1.53
N ILE A 91 10.45 18.34 -1.52
CA ILE A 91 10.57 16.87 -1.56
C ILE A 91 11.34 16.42 -0.33
N ALA A 92 10.72 15.64 0.52
CA ALA A 92 11.38 15.04 1.67
C ALA A 92 11.43 13.52 1.56
N PRO A 93 12.61 12.91 1.77
CA PRO A 93 12.70 11.47 1.95
C PRO A 93 11.98 11.06 3.24
N VAL A 94 11.24 9.96 3.18
CA VAL A 94 10.63 9.35 4.36
C VAL A 94 11.52 8.17 4.77
N ASP A 95 12.44 8.45 5.70
CA ASP A 95 13.42 7.48 6.20
C ASP A 95 13.23 7.29 7.71
N ILE A 96 13.12 6.06 8.15
CA ILE A 96 13.07 5.72 9.59
C ILE A 96 14.11 4.65 9.88
N ALA A 97 14.93 4.90 10.89
CA ALA A 97 16.00 3.98 11.32
C ALA A 97 16.95 3.54 10.19
N GLY A 98 17.19 4.40 9.21
CA GLY A 98 18.06 4.12 8.06
C GLY A 98 17.37 3.34 6.93
N GLU A 99 16.08 3.07 7.03
CA GLU A 99 15.30 2.42 5.97
C GLU A 99 14.45 3.47 5.23
N ARG A 100 14.59 3.52 3.90
CA ARG A 100 13.78 4.34 3.03
C ARG A 100 12.40 3.72 2.85
N LEU A 101 11.36 4.38 3.35
CA LEU A 101 9.98 3.92 3.27
C LEU A 101 9.20 4.55 2.11
N GLY A 102 9.57 5.77 1.72
CA GLY A 102 8.86 6.49 0.68
C GLY A 102 9.31 7.93 0.51
N THR A 103 8.45 8.75 -0.06
CA THR A 103 8.69 10.17 -0.31
C THR A 103 7.45 10.98 0.05
N LEU A 104 7.66 12.09 0.76
CA LEU A 104 6.68 13.15 0.92
C LEU A 104 6.92 14.18 -0.19
N PHE A 105 5.96 14.30 -1.11
CA PHE A 105 6.04 15.17 -2.28
C PHE A 105 5.00 16.28 -2.16
N ILE A 106 5.45 17.51 -2.10
CA ILE A 106 4.64 18.72 -1.87
C ILE A 106 4.88 19.67 -3.02
N TYR A 107 3.84 20.30 -3.55
CA TYR A 107 4.00 21.26 -4.63
C TYR A 107 2.98 22.39 -4.57
N LYS A 108 3.42 23.58 -4.95
CA LYS A 108 2.59 24.78 -5.12
C LYS A 108 3.03 25.61 -6.31
N CYS A 109 2.17 26.54 -6.75
CA CYS A 109 2.52 27.56 -7.74
C CYS A 109 2.83 28.87 -7.00
N VAL A 110 3.65 29.73 -7.56
CA VAL A 110 3.77 31.14 -7.23
C VAL A 110 4.77 31.51 -6.15
N ALA A 111 4.79 30.90 -4.97
CA ALA A 111 5.71 31.25 -3.89
C ALA A 111 6.79 30.18 -3.67
N ASP A 112 7.96 30.60 -3.24
CA ASP A 112 8.99 29.70 -2.77
C ASP A 112 8.63 29.16 -1.38
N TYR A 113 9.13 27.97 -1.08
CA TYR A 113 9.13 27.41 0.27
C TYR A 113 10.23 28.09 1.09
N ASP A 114 9.89 28.48 2.29
CA ASP A 114 10.83 29.07 3.24
C ASP A 114 11.32 28.03 4.27
N ILE A 115 12.10 28.49 5.25
CA ILE A 115 12.70 27.62 6.25
C ILE A 115 11.63 26.97 7.16
N ASP A 116 10.55 27.68 7.46
CA ASP A 116 9.48 27.16 8.31
C ASP A 116 8.70 26.07 7.57
N ASP A 117 8.47 26.24 6.27
CA ASP A 117 7.88 25.23 5.37
C ASP A 117 8.75 23.95 5.34
N ILE A 118 10.08 24.11 5.25
CA ILE A 118 11.03 22.98 5.21
C ILE A 118 11.00 22.23 6.54
N ILE A 119 11.04 22.92 7.67
CA ILE A 119 10.97 22.32 9.00
C ILE A 119 9.66 21.53 9.15
N LEU A 120 8.53 22.11 8.75
CA LEU A 120 7.23 21.45 8.83
C LEU A 120 7.16 20.21 7.92
N CYS A 121 7.76 20.30 6.73
CA CYS A 121 7.87 19.17 5.81
C CYS A 121 8.66 18.00 6.44
N GLU A 122 9.77 18.26 7.08
CA GLU A 122 10.58 17.24 7.75
C GLU A 122 9.85 16.60 8.94
N TYR A 123 9.11 17.38 9.72
CA TYR A 123 8.21 16.86 10.74
C TYR A 123 7.13 15.96 10.11
N GLY A 124 6.50 16.42 9.03
CA GLY A 124 5.52 15.66 8.28
C GLY A 124 6.07 14.33 7.76
N ALA A 125 7.28 14.35 7.18
CA ALA A 125 7.95 13.15 6.72
C ALA A 125 8.22 12.14 7.85
N THR A 126 8.58 12.64 9.03
CA THR A 126 8.77 11.79 10.22
C THR A 126 7.45 11.14 10.67
N VAL A 127 6.36 11.92 10.75
CA VAL A 127 5.02 11.40 11.12
C VAL A 127 4.55 10.36 10.10
N VAL A 128 4.69 10.65 8.81
CA VAL A 128 4.38 9.71 7.72
C VAL A 128 5.19 8.42 7.87
N GLY A 129 6.49 8.53 8.14
CA GLY A 129 7.36 7.37 8.31
C GLY A 129 6.94 6.48 9.49
N LEU A 130 6.58 7.08 10.62
CA LEU A 130 6.08 6.34 11.78
C LEU A 130 4.76 5.62 11.48
N GLU A 131 3.85 6.25 10.73
CA GLU A 131 2.59 5.62 10.31
C GLU A 131 2.84 4.48 9.29
N MET A 132 3.77 4.66 8.36
CA MET A 132 4.19 3.58 7.44
C MET A 132 4.72 2.36 8.20
N MET A 133 5.61 2.56 9.18
CA MET A 133 6.12 1.48 10.03
C MET A 133 5.01 0.81 10.84
N SER A 134 4.11 1.58 11.41
CA SER A 134 2.96 1.06 12.16
C SER A 134 2.08 0.18 11.27
N SER A 135 1.81 0.61 10.04
CA SER A 135 1.01 -0.13 9.08
C SER A 135 1.67 -1.46 8.69
N VAL A 136 2.98 -1.45 8.37
CA VAL A 136 3.74 -2.68 8.06
C VAL A 136 3.75 -3.64 9.25
N ASN A 137 3.96 -3.15 10.46
CA ASN A 137 3.96 -3.98 11.66
C ASN A 137 2.58 -4.61 11.92
N ASN A 138 1.50 -3.86 11.69
CA ASN A 138 0.13 -4.37 11.83
C ASN A 138 -0.19 -5.45 10.78
N GLU A 139 0.19 -5.24 9.51
CA GLU A 139 0.03 -6.23 8.44
C GLU A 139 0.81 -7.52 8.76
N ASN A 140 2.07 -7.40 9.19
CA ASN A 140 2.88 -8.56 9.58
C ASN A 140 2.30 -9.32 10.77
N ALA A 141 1.79 -8.61 11.78
CA ALA A 141 1.14 -9.21 12.94
C ALA A 141 -0.15 -9.95 12.56
N GLU A 142 -0.92 -9.39 11.63
CA GLU A 142 -2.14 -10.01 11.11
C GLU A 142 -1.82 -11.25 10.27
N ASP A 143 -0.82 -11.20 9.41
CA ASP A 143 -0.36 -12.35 8.63
C ASP A 143 0.17 -13.48 9.53
N GLU A 144 0.93 -13.18 10.55
CA GLU A 144 1.37 -14.17 11.53
C GLU A 144 0.20 -14.77 12.32
N ARG A 145 -0.82 -13.96 12.65
CA ARG A 145 -2.05 -14.44 13.27
C ARG A 145 -2.81 -15.38 12.34
N LYS A 146 -2.98 -15.00 11.05
CA LYS A 146 -3.60 -15.85 10.02
C LYS A 146 -2.85 -17.16 9.85
N LYS A 147 -1.52 -17.12 9.76
CA LYS A 147 -0.68 -18.32 9.69
C LYS A 147 -0.85 -19.24 10.90
N LYS A 148 -0.95 -18.68 12.12
CA LYS A 148 -1.20 -19.46 13.34
C LYS A 148 -2.56 -20.14 13.31
N ILE A 149 -3.62 -19.44 12.88
CA ILE A 149 -4.98 -19.98 12.75
C ILE A 149 -4.97 -21.14 11.74
N VAL A 150 -4.39 -20.95 10.56
CA VAL A 150 -4.30 -21.99 9.53
C VAL A 150 -3.51 -23.21 10.04
N LYS A 151 -2.35 -22.99 10.67
CA LYS A 151 -1.57 -24.09 11.27
C LYS A 151 -2.35 -24.86 12.33
N SER A 152 -3.13 -24.16 13.16
CA SER A 152 -3.97 -24.79 14.17
C SER A 152 -5.09 -25.62 13.52
N ALA A 153 -5.77 -25.07 12.52
CA ALA A 153 -6.82 -25.78 11.78
C ALA A 153 -6.28 -27.04 11.08
N ILE A 154 -5.12 -26.95 10.43
CA ILE A 154 -4.49 -28.12 9.78
C ILE A 154 -4.19 -29.22 10.80
N LYS A 155 -3.79 -28.88 12.02
CA LYS A 155 -3.52 -29.87 13.08
C LYS A 155 -4.76 -30.64 13.56
N THR A 156 -5.95 -30.11 13.36
CA THR A 156 -7.22 -30.74 13.74
C THR A 156 -7.77 -31.67 12.65
N LEU A 157 -7.20 -31.63 11.43
CA LEU A 157 -7.63 -32.46 10.32
C LEU A 157 -7.15 -33.90 10.50
N SER A 158 -8.02 -34.87 10.18
CA SER A 158 -7.63 -36.25 10.01
C SER A 158 -6.67 -36.45 8.83
N ALA A 159 -5.99 -37.57 8.76
CA ALA A 159 -5.06 -37.86 7.65
C ALA A 159 -5.75 -37.81 6.28
N SER A 160 -6.99 -38.29 6.19
CA SER A 160 -7.78 -38.27 4.96
C SER A 160 -8.24 -36.88 4.56
N GLU A 161 -8.65 -36.04 5.51
CA GLU A 161 -9.00 -34.64 5.27
C GLU A 161 -7.77 -33.82 4.85
N LEU A 162 -6.62 -34.07 5.47
CA LEU A 162 -5.37 -33.40 5.08
C LEU A 162 -4.96 -33.77 3.65
N GLN A 163 -5.11 -35.05 3.26
CA GLN A 163 -4.86 -35.47 1.88
C GLN A 163 -5.84 -34.81 0.89
N ALA A 164 -7.13 -34.71 1.24
CA ALA A 164 -8.12 -34.05 0.42
C ALA A 164 -7.80 -32.55 0.24
N VAL A 165 -7.43 -31.86 1.31
CA VAL A 165 -7.02 -30.44 1.24
C VAL A 165 -5.81 -30.28 0.33
N LYS A 166 -4.77 -31.11 0.46
CA LYS A 166 -3.59 -31.08 -0.42
C LYS A 166 -3.96 -31.33 -1.88
N ALA A 167 -4.85 -32.29 -2.15
CA ALA A 167 -5.32 -32.59 -3.49
C ALA A 167 -6.10 -31.42 -4.11
N VAL A 168 -6.96 -30.77 -3.34
CA VAL A 168 -7.69 -29.57 -3.76
C VAL A 168 -6.70 -28.45 -4.15
N PHE A 169 -5.72 -28.16 -3.32
CA PHE A 169 -4.71 -27.13 -3.61
C PHE A 169 -3.85 -27.48 -4.83
N ALA A 170 -3.50 -28.76 -5.03
CA ALA A 170 -2.70 -29.18 -6.19
C ALA A 170 -3.45 -29.03 -7.53
N HIS A 171 -4.81 -29.02 -7.49
CA HIS A 171 -5.65 -28.87 -8.68
C HIS A 171 -6.19 -27.43 -8.87
N MET A 172 -5.82 -26.50 -7.99
CA MET A 172 -6.15 -25.07 -8.15
C MET A 172 -5.14 -24.40 -9.07
N ASP A 173 -5.59 -23.91 -10.22
CA ASP A 173 -4.81 -23.02 -11.08
C ASP A 173 -5.02 -21.57 -10.60
N GLY A 174 -4.12 -21.08 -9.73
CA GLY A 174 -4.23 -19.75 -9.17
C GLY A 174 -5.20 -19.64 -7.98
N MET A 175 -5.60 -18.40 -7.64
CA MET A 175 -6.47 -18.12 -6.48
C MET A 175 -7.95 -18.39 -6.71
N ASP A 176 -8.40 -18.45 -7.97
CA ASP A 176 -9.79 -18.69 -8.37
C ASP A 176 -9.86 -19.81 -9.42
N GLY A 177 -10.49 -20.92 -9.07
CA GLY A 177 -10.70 -22.04 -9.98
C GLY A 177 -11.99 -22.80 -9.70
N ILE A 178 -12.66 -23.27 -10.77
CA ILE A 178 -13.77 -24.21 -10.64
C ILE A 178 -13.19 -25.61 -10.40
N LEU A 179 -13.36 -26.12 -9.19
CA LEU A 179 -12.94 -27.47 -8.81
C LEU A 179 -14.08 -28.47 -8.99
N VAL A 180 -13.81 -29.50 -9.77
CA VAL A 180 -14.75 -30.62 -9.93
C VAL A 180 -14.33 -31.74 -9.00
N ALA A 181 -15.06 -31.89 -7.89
CA ALA A 181 -14.73 -32.86 -6.83
C ALA A 181 -14.66 -34.33 -7.35
N SER A 182 -15.41 -34.68 -8.37
CA SER A 182 -15.32 -36.02 -9.00
C SER A 182 -13.97 -36.25 -9.68
N ARG A 183 -13.43 -35.22 -10.38
CA ARG A 183 -12.15 -35.30 -11.07
C ARG A 183 -11.00 -35.46 -10.09
N ILE A 184 -11.03 -34.71 -8.98
CA ILE A 184 -10.03 -34.82 -7.92
C ILE A 184 -10.10 -36.20 -7.25
N ALA A 185 -11.31 -36.75 -7.05
CA ALA A 185 -11.52 -38.08 -6.49
C ALA A 185 -10.92 -39.17 -7.39
N ASP A 186 -11.15 -39.07 -8.70
CA ASP A 186 -10.63 -40.03 -9.69
C ASP A 186 -9.10 -39.98 -9.77
N ASP A 187 -8.50 -38.77 -9.75
CA ASP A 187 -7.06 -38.59 -9.86
C ASP A 187 -6.29 -38.94 -8.59
N THR A 188 -6.92 -38.85 -7.41
CA THR A 188 -6.23 -38.99 -6.11
C THR A 188 -6.61 -40.25 -5.35
N GLY A 189 -7.68 -40.93 -5.77
CA GLY A 189 -8.25 -42.10 -5.05
C GLY A 189 -8.91 -41.75 -3.71
N ILE A 190 -9.13 -40.47 -3.43
CA ILE A 190 -9.84 -40.00 -2.23
C ILE A 190 -11.33 -40.00 -2.48
N THR A 191 -12.12 -40.46 -1.50
CA THR A 191 -13.58 -40.51 -1.66
C THR A 191 -14.17 -39.10 -1.87
N ARG A 192 -15.13 -39.00 -2.82
CA ARG A 192 -15.76 -37.71 -3.17
C ARG A 192 -16.35 -37.00 -1.96
N SER A 193 -16.89 -37.72 -0.98
CA SER A 193 -17.44 -37.13 0.24
C SER A 193 -16.40 -36.42 1.08
N VAL A 194 -15.17 -36.94 1.17
CA VAL A 194 -14.06 -36.32 1.89
C VAL A 194 -13.59 -35.03 1.17
N ILE A 195 -13.55 -35.09 -0.18
CA ILE A 195 -13.17 -33.93 -0.99
C ILE A 195 -14.22 -32.82 -0.90
N VAL A 196 -15.50 -33.16 -0.93
CA VAL A 196 -16.60 -32.18 -0.82
C VAL A 196 -16.66 -31.54 0.57
N ASN A 197 -16.34 -32.29 1.62
CA ASN A 197 -16.34 -31.77 2.99
C ASN A 197 -15.10 -30.97 3.35
N ALA A 198 -13.96 -31.18 2.66
CA ALA A 198 -12.75 -30.44 2.89
C ALA A 198 -12.89 -28.93 2.62
N PRO A 199 -13.57 -28.44 1.54
CA PRO A 199 -13.86 -27.03 1.33
C PRO A 199 -14.81 -26.43 2.35
N VAL A 200 -15.72 -27.19 2.97
CA VAL A 200 -16.63 -26.69 4.01
C VAL A 200 -15.83 -26.26 5.24
N SER A 201 -14.81 -27.04 5.61
CA SER A 201 -13.87 -26.64 6.67
C SER A 201 -13.06 -25.39 6.28
N TYR A 202 -12.74 -25.23 4.99
CA TYR A 202 -12.03 -24.06 4.46
C TYR A 202 -12.93 -22.81 4.33
N THR A 203 -14.20 -22.97 3.94
CA THR A 203 -15.17 -21.86 3.89
C THR A 203 -15.54 -21.36 5.28
N HIS A 204 -15.53 -22.21 6.30
CA HIS A 204 -15.61 -21.75 7.69
C HIS A 204 -14.41 -20.92 8.12
N LEU A 205 -13.21 -21.24 7.63
CA LEU A 205 -12.01 -20.42 7.84
C LEU A 205 -12.12 -19.07 7.13
N ARG A 206 -12.63 -19.04 5.91
CA ARG A 206 -12.82 -17.80 5.13
C ARG A 206 -13.99 -16.93 5.64
N ALA A 207 -15.08 -17.54 6.11
CA ALA A 207 -16.18 -16.82 6.74
C ALA A 207 -15.75 -16.15 8.07
N HIS A 208 -14.80 -16.75 8.78
CA HIS A 208 -14.20 -16.14 9.96
C HIS A 208 -13.32 -14.91 9.61
N GLU A 209 -12.68 -14.90 8.42
CA GLU A 209 -11.95 -13.74 7.92
C GLU A 209 -12.88 -12.59 7.53
N THR A 210 -14.04 -12.89 6.91
CA THR A 210 -15.01 -11.86 6.49
C THR A 210 -15.76 -11.23 7.68
N LEU A 211 -15.99 -11.98 8.74
CA LEU A 211 -16.65 -11.48 9.97
C LEU A 211 -15.71 -10.65 10.85
N MET A 212 -14.40 -10.69 10.63
CA MET A 212 -13.42 -9.88 11.36
C MET A 212 -13.03 -8.59 10.63
N ASN A 213 -13.54 -8.39 9.39
CA ASN A 213 -13.34 -7.18 8.59
C ASN A 213 -14.58 -6.24 8.58
N LEU A 214 -15.56 -6.48 9.47
CA LEU A 214 -16.67 -5.58 9.80
C LEU A 214 -16.48 -5.01 11.20
#